data_c57921d95c6459325abc3d4767e4558a
#
_entry.id   c57921d95c6459325abc3d4767e4558a
#
_cell.length_a   1.000
_cell.length_b   1.000
_cell.length_c   1.000
_cell.angle_alpha   90.00
_cell.angle_beta   90.00
_cell.angle_gamma   90.00
#
_symmetry.space_group_name_H-M   'P 1'
#
loop_
_entity.id
_entity.type
_entity.pdbx_description
1 polymer ?
#
loop_
_entity_poly.entity_id
_entity_poly.type
_entity_poly.pdbx_seq_one_letter_code
_entity_poly.pdbx_strand_id
1 'polypeptide(L)'
;MKDKKLPSRWKMLRDDLHADCRIFDVRKRSFRRESDGVQGEFFVLDTNDWVNVLALTKQNELVLVRQFRYGTEEFSLEPPGGVVEKEENPLVAGLRELKEETGYVGTDAELIGSSRPNVAILSNYCHFVLVRNVEKTSNLSFDQHEELVTELYPIDELQGLVQKGEITHSIGLNAIFRLILHLGQ
;
A
#
# COMPACT_ATOMS: atom_id res chain seq x y z
N MET A 1 -2.55 -13.57 31.68
CA MET A 1 -2.62 -12.27 30.98
C MET A 1 -3.69 -11.44 31.68
N LYS A 2 -3.34 -10.26 32.21
CA LYS A 2 -4.34 -9.38 32.85
C LYS A 2 -5.36 -8.98 31.77
N ASP A 3 -6.66 -9.11 32.08
CA ASP A 3 -7.74 -8.65 31.20
C ASP A 3 -7.50 -7.18 30.83
N LYS A 4 -7.07 -6.94 29.57
CA LYS A 4 -6.92 -5.58 29.08
C LYS A 4 -8.31 -4.98 28.94
N LYS A 5 -8.61 -3.93 29.72
CA LYS A 5 -9.84 -3.17 29.58
C LYS A 5 -9.85 -2.51 28.19
N LEU A 6 -10.71 -2.99 27.32
CA LEU A 6 -10.91 -2.42 25.97
C LEU A 6 -11.91 -1.25 26.03
N PRO A 7 -11.78 -0.25 25.15
CA PRO A 7 -12.81 0.77 24.99
C PRO A 7 -14.11 0.14 24.48
N SER A 8 -15.23 0.85 24.68
CA SER A 8 -16.52 0.37 24.17
C SER A 8 -16.54 0.27 22.65
N ARG A 9 -17.22 -0.75 22.16
CA ARG A 9 -17.49 -0.89 20.73
C ARG A 9 -18.55 0.10 20.28
N TRP A 10 -18.54 0.37 18.96
CA TRP A 10 -19.55 1.14 18.27
C TRP A 10 -20.28 0.25 17.29
N LYS A 11 -21.60 0.30 17.30
CA LYS A 11 -22.46 -0.39 16.34
C LYS A 11 -22.82 0.55 15.22
N MET A 12 -22.54 0.15 13.97
CA MET A 12 -22.97 0.87 12.79
C MET A 12 -24.50 0.82 12.68
N LEU A 13 -25.12 1.96 12.49
CA LEU A 13 -26.56 2.13 12.33
C LEU A 13 -26.95 2.37 10.87
N ARG A 14 -26.10 3.13 10.14
CA ARG A 14 -26.39 3.54 8.77
C ARG A 14 -25.07 3.73 8.02
N ASP A 15 -25.10 3.44 6.71
CA ASP A 15 -23.98 3.60 5.78
C ASP A 15 -24.53 4.16 4.45
N ASP A 16 -24.31 5.45 4.20
CA ASP A 16 -24.77 6.14 3.01
C ASP A 16 -23.63 6.56 2.11
N LEU A 17 -23.82 6.45 0.80
CA LEU A 17 -22.93 7.07 -0.17
C LEU A 17 -23.08 8.59 -0.07
N HIS A 18 -21.99 9.29 0.24
CA HIS A 18 -21.96 10.76 0.29
C HIS A 18 -21.44 11.34 -1.03
N ALA A 19 -20.39 10.76 -1.59
CA ALA A 19 -19.84 11.12 -2.90
C ALA A 19 -19.14 9.94 -3.54
N ASP A 20 -19.29 9.77 -4.86
CA ASP A 20 -18.52 8.87 -5.69
C ASP A 20 -17.35 9.68 -6.30
N CYS A 21 -16.11 9.26 -5.99
CA CYS A 21 -14.88 9.90 -6.47
C CYS A 21 -14.10 9.00 -7.45
N ARG A 22 -14.74 8.02 -8.08
CA ARG A 22 -14.19 7.06 -9.05
C ARG A 22 -13.18 6.06 -8.45
N ILE A 23 -12.11 6.54 -7.81
CA ILE A 23 -11.08 5.70 -7.18
C ILE A 23 -11.39 5.35 -5.73
N PHE A 24 -12.34 6.06 -5.11
CA PHE A 24 -12.88 5.76 -3.78
C PHE A 24 -14.27 6.39 -3.62
N ASP A 25 -15.06 5.81 -2.73
CA ASP A 25 -16.33 6.37 -2.27
C ASP A 25 -16.12 7.12 -0.96
N VAL A 26 -16.72 8.30 -0.83
CA VAL A 26 -16.91 8.93 0.48
C VAL A 26 -18.20 8.39 1.07
N ARG A 27 -18.08 7.60 2.16
CA ARG A 27 -19.22 7.04 2.90
C ARG A 27 -19.50 7.85 4.14
N LYS A 28 -20.76 8.22 4.37
CA LYS A 28 -21.23 8.82 5.62
C LYS A 28 -21.83 7.72 6.49
N ARG A 29 -21.14 7.34 7.58
CA ARG A 29 -21.53 6.26 8.47
C ARG A 29 -21.97 6.79 9.82
N SER A 30 -23.16 6.37 10.29
CA SER A 30 -23.66 6.68 11.62
C SER A 30 -23.41 5.51 12.56
N PHE A 31 -22.89 5.80 13.74
CA PHE A 31 -22.59 4.79 14.75
C PHE A 31 -23.21 5.15 16.10
N ARG A 32 -23.44 4.11 16.93
CA ARG A 32 -23.84 4.23 18.33
C ARG A 32 -22.87 3.48 19.22
N ARG A 33 -22.33 4.16 20.23
CA ARG A 33 -21.46 3.54 21.24
C ARG A 33 -22.29 2.66 22.17
N GLU A 34 -21.84 1.43 22.39
CA GLU A 34 -22.63 0.41 23.09
C GLU A 34 -22.74 0.68 24.59
N SER A 35 -21.74 1.34 25.20
CA SER A 35 -21.70 1.55 26.66
C SER A 35 -22.69 2.58 27.19
N ASP A 36 -23.03 3.61 26.39
CA ASP A 36 -23.80 4.77 26.86
C ASP A 36 -24.78 5.30 25.80
N GLY A 37 -24.84 4.69 24.62
CA GLY A 37 -25.77 5.05 23.57
C GLY A 37 -25.44 6.33 22.79
N VAL A 38 -24.30 6.98 23.06
CA VAL A 38 -23.86 8.17 22.30
C VAL A 38 -23.78 7.83 20.83
N GLN A 39 -24.30 8.72 19.97
CA GLN A 39 -24.29 8.58 18.52
C GLN A 39 -23.37 9.63 17.88
N GLY A 40 -22.81 9.26 16.72
CA GLY A 40 -21.98 10.16 15.91
C GLY A 40 -22.00 9.77 14.44
N GLU A 41 -21.71 10.76 13.59
CA GLU A 41 -21.56 10.57 12.15
C GLU A 41 -20.08 10.74 11.77
N PHE A 42 -19.58 9.86 10.90
CA PHE A 42 -18.18 9.80 10.51
C PHE A 42 -18.09 9.60 9.00
N PHE A 43 -17.10 10.24 8.39
CA PHE A 43 -16.80 10.01 6.98
C PHE A 43 -15.70 8.97 6.86
N VAL A 44 -15.90 8.02 5.94
CA VAL A 44 -14.97 6.96 5.62
C VAL A 44 -14.73 6.96 4.11
N LEU A 45 -13.48 6.87 3.71
CA LEU A 45 -13.09 6.65 2.31
C LEU A 45 -13.07 5.14 2.08
N ASP A 46 -13.99 4.68 1.27
CA ASP A 46 -14.16 3.26 0.92
C ASP A 46 -13.55 3.01 -0.45
N THR A 47 -12.56 2.13 -0.53
CA THR A 47 -11.80 1.86 -1.74
C THR A 47 -11.34 0.41 -1.78
N ASN A 48 -10.89 -0.04 -2.95
CA ASN A 48 -10.27 -1.34 -3.10
C ASN A 48 -8.98 -1.45 -2.27
N ASP A 49 -8.56 -2.67 -2.01
CA ASP A 49 -7.26 -2.93 -1.42
C ASP A 49 -6.13 -2.51 -2.37
N TRP A 50 -4.97 -2.24 -1.82
CA TRP A 50 -3.76 -1.88 -2.55
C TRP A 50 -2.69 -2.93 -2.38
N VAL A 51 -1.72 -2.95 -3.29
CA VAL A 51 -0.52 -3.77 -3.19
C VAL A 51 0.72 -2.92 -3.40
N ASN A 52 1.76 -3.14 -2.60
CA ASN A 52 3.12 -2.69 -2.86
C ASN A 52 4.03 -3.89 -3.05
N VAL A 53 4.95 -3.80 -3.99
CA VAL A 53 5.86 -4.88 -4.36
C VAL A 53 7.29 -4.54 -3.96
N LEU A 54 7.88 -5.44 -3.19
CA LEU A 54 9.27 -5.40 -2.78
C LEU A 54 10.05 -6.33 -3.70
N ALA A 55 10.46 -5.82 -4.85
CA ALA A 55 11.09 -6.60 -5.90
C ALA A 55 12.62 -6.51 -5.78
N LEU A 56 13.28 -7.65 -5.55
CA LEU A 56 14.73 -7.76 -5.37
C LEU A 56 15.38 -8.38 -6.60
N THR A 57 16.39 -7.68 -7.14
CA THR A 57 17.27 -8.22 -8.18
C THR A 57 18.18 -9.30 -7.61
N LYS A 58 18.89 -10.05 -8.49
CA LYS A 58 19.93 -11.00 -8.09
C LYS A 58 21.13 -10.34 -7.37
N GLN A 59 21.29 -9.03 -7.54
CA GLN A 59 22.33 -8.22 -6.89
C GLN A 59 21.86 -7.64 -5.54
N ASN A 60 20.69 -8.06 -5.03
CA ASN A 60 20.05 -7.52 -3.83
C ASN A 60 19.76 -6.01 -3.90
N GLU A 61 19.36 -5.52 -5.07
CA GLU A 61 18.86 -4.17 -5.25
C GLU A 61 17.34 -4.20 -5.22
N LEU A 62 16.74 -3.26 -4.49
CA LEU A 62 15.29 -3.04 -4.46
C LEU A 62 14.88 -2.19 -5.66
N VAL A 63 13.90 -2.66 -6.41
CA VAL A 63 13.26 -1.89 -7.49
C VAL A 63 12.31 -0.88 -6.86
N LEU A 64 12.58 0.40 -7.08
CA LEU A 64 11.72 1.52 -6.67
C LEU A 64 11.26 2.29 -7.90
N VAL A 65 10.19 3.06 -7.74
CA VAL A 65 9.64 3.95 -8.76
C VAL A 65 9.56 5.37 -8.21
N ARG A 66 9.91 6.35 -9.05
CA ARG A 66 9.72 7.77 -8.75
C ARG A 66 8.58 8.30 -9.60
N GLN A 67 7.56 8.84 -8.95
CA GLN A 67 6.38 9.36 -9.62
C GLN A 67 5.87 10.64 -8.96
N PHE A 68 5.14 11.46 -9.72
CA PHE A 68 4.48 12.65 -9.21
C PHE A 68 3.19 12.28 -8.47
N ARG A 69 3.02 12.74 -7.24
CA ARG A 69 1.82 12.50 -6.44
C ARG A 69 0.98 13.76 -6.35
N TYR A 70 -0.21 13.71 -6.94
CA TYR A 70 -1.14 14.85 -7.03
C TYR A 70 -1.60 15.39 -5.68
N GLY A 71 -1.66 14.56 -4.65
CA GLY A 71 -2.09 14.98 -3.31
C GLY A 71 -1.08 15.84 -2.55
N THR A 72 0.20 15.73 -2.87
CA THR A 72 1.29 16.51 -2.26
C THR A 72 1.94 17.48 -3.24
N GLU A 73 1.64 17.33 -4.55
CA GLU A 73 2.28 18.08 -5.65
C GLU A 73 3.82 17.92 -5.68
N GLU A 74 4.29 16.74 -5.27
CA GLU A 74 5.73 16.40 -5.16
C GLU A 74 6.04 15.06 -5.83
N PHE A 75 7.33 14.83 -6.13
CA PHE A 75 7.81 13.51 -6.52
C PHE A 75 8.01 12.65 -5.28
N SER A 76 7.58 11.40 -5.38
CA SER A 76 7.73 10.40 -4.32
C SER A 76 8.50 9.20 -4.83
N LEU A 77 9.43 8.70 -4.01
CA LEU A 77 10.16 7.45 -4.26
C LEU A 77 9.49 6.33 -3.46
N GLU A 78 9.03 5.31 -4.15
CA GLU A 78 8.14 4.29 -3.58
C GLU A 78 8.43 2.88 -4.16
N PRO A 79 8.08 1.80 -3.46
CA PRO A 79 7.93 0.50 -4.09
C PRO A 79 6.84 0.55 -5.17
N PRO A 80 7.00 -0.13 -6.32
CA PRO A 80 5.94 -0.24 -7.31
C PRO A 80 4.70 -0.88 -6.73
N GLY A 81 3.52 -0.54 -7.26
CA GLY A 81 2.26 -1.10 -6.77
C GLY A 81 1.05 -0.26 -7.17
N GLY A 82 -0.12 -0.85 -6.97
CA GLY A 82 -1.37 -0.23 -7.37
C GLY A 82 -2.58 -0.83 -6.69
N VAL A 83 -3.69 -0.79 -7.39
CA VAL A 83 -4.99 -1.26 -6.91
C VAL A 83 -5.13 -2.77 -7.15
N VAL A 84 -5.56 -3.48 -6.12
CA VAL A 84 -6.01 -4.87 -6.25
C VAL A 84 -7.42 -4.83 -6.85
N GLU A 85 -7.60 -5.40 -8.03
CA GLU A 85 -8.91 -5.45 -8.68
C GLU A 85 -9.90 -6.31 -7.89
N LYS A 86 -11.20 -6.09 -8.15
CA LYS A 86 -12.24 -6.86 -7.48
C LYS A 86 -12.06 -8.36 -7.74
N GLU A 87 -11.99 -9.15 -6.66
CA GLU A 87 -11.77 -10.60 -6.68
C GLU A 87 -10.35 -11.03 -7.14
N GLU A 88 -9.45 -10.08 -7.41
CA GLU A 88 -8.06 -10.38 -7.73
C GLU A 88 -7.30 -10.82 -6.46
N ASN A 89 -6.39 -11.79 -6.63
CA ASN A 89 -5.48 -12.17 -5.54
C ASN A 89 -4.37 -11.11 -5.41
N PRO A 90 -4.07 -10.58 -4.21
CA PRO A 90 -3.04 -9.55 -4.02
C PRO A 90 -1.66 -9.91 -4.53
N LEU A 91 -1.28 -11.20 -4.52
CA LEU A 91 -0.02 -11.65 -5.08
C LEU A 91 -0.02 -11.53 -6.61
N VAL A 92 -1.13 -11.85 -7.26
CA VAL A 92 -1.30 -11.71 -8.72
C VAL A 92 -1.29 -10.23 -9.11
N ALA A 93 -2.02 -9.39 -8.37
CA ALA A 93 -2.00 -7.94 -8.55
C ALA A 93 -0.58 -7.38 -8.45
N GLY A 94 0.17 -7.78 -7.43
CA GLY A 94 1.55 -7.33 -7.27
C GLY A 94 2.48 -7.70 -8.44
N LEU A 95 2.37 -8.93 -8.95
CA LEU A 95 3.15 -9.35 -10.12
C LEU A 95 2.75 -8.60 -11.40
N ARG A 96 1.46 -8.29 -11.56
CA ARG A 96 0.94 -7.49 -12.67
C ARG A 96 1.49 -6.07 -12.62
N GLU A 97 1.32 -5.37 -11.50
CA GLU A 97 1.79 -3.99 -11.28
C GLU A 97 3.31 -3.86 -11.45
N LEU A 98 4.08 -4.78 -10.85
CA LEU A 98 5.54 -4.81 -11.02
C LEU A 98 5.94 -4.83 -12.50
N LYS A 99 5.29 -5.70 -13.29
CA LYS A 99 5.57 -5.83 -14.71
C LYS A 99 5.16 -4.60 -15.49
N GLU A 100 3.97 -4.05 -15.25
CA GLU A 100 3.40 -2.90 -15.98
C GLU A 100 4.20 -1.63 -15.72
N GLU A 101 4.51 -1.33 -14.47
CA GLU A 101 5.20 -0.11 -14.06
C GLU A 101 6.71 -0.14 -14.31
N THR A 102 7.35 -1.30 -14.19
CA THR A 102 8.82 -1.36 -14.16
C THR A 102 9.45 -2.21 -15.26
N GLY A 103 8.67 -3.09 -15.88
CA GLY A 103 9.16 -4.11 -16.80
C GLY A 103 9.93 -5.25 -16.12
N TYR A 104 10.04 -5.24 -14.80
CA TYR A 104 10.64 -6.34 -14.05
C TYR A 104 9.64 -7.48 -13.85
N VAL A 105 10.13 -8.72 -13.95
CA VAL A 105 9.34 -9.93 -13.72
C VAL A 105 10.11 -10.89 -12.83
N GLY A 106 9.37 -11.69 -12.06
CA GLY A 106 9.91 -12.75 -11.21
C GLY A 106 8.82 -13.77 -10.88
N THR A 107 9.21 -14.97 -10.48
CA THR A 107 8.31 -16.07 -10.15
C THR A 107 8.40 -16.51 -8.68
N ASP A 108 9.48 -16.14 -7.98
CA ASP A 108 9.67 -16.39 -6.54
C ASP A 108 8.99 -15.26 -5.76
N ALA A 109 7.68 -15.37 -5.61
CA ALA A 109 6.82 -14.33 -5.02
C ALA A 109 6.06 -14.86 -3.80
N GLU A 110 6.02 -14.05 -2.73
CA GLU A 110 5.27 -14.37 -1.52
C GLU A 110 4.61 -13.12 -0.91
N LEU A 111 3.46 -13.31 -0.25
CA LEU A 111 2.81 -12.27 0.54
C LEU A 111 3.46 -12.21 1.93
N ILE A 112 4.20 -11.13 2.23
CA ILE A 112 4.90 -10.95 3.51
C ILE A 112 4.09 -10.17 4.56
N GLY A 113 2.86 -9.82 4.24
CA GLY A 113 1.91 -9.23 5.19
C GLY A 113 1.01 -8.19 4.58
N SER A 114 0.21 -7.57 5.45
CA SER A 114 -0.72 -6.51 5.09
C SER A 114 -0.78 -5.47 6.21
N SER A 115 -1.17 -4.25 5.88
CA SER A 115 -1.48 -3.21 6.87
C SER A 115 -2.68 -2.38 6.43
N ARG A 116 -3.23 -1.61 7.36
CA ARG A 116 -4.24 -0.60 7.05
C ARG A 116 -3.53 0.74 6.86
N PRO A 117 -3.66 1.39 5.69
CA PRO A 117 -2.94 2.64 5.39
C PRO A 117 -3.29 3.77 6.36
N ASN A 118 -4.58 3.94 6.65
CA ASN A 118 -5.05 4.92 7.62
C ASN A 118 -6.34 4.42 8.29
N VAL A 119 -6.20 3.81 9.46
CA VAL A 119 -7.33 3.22 10.21
C VAL A 119 -8.39 4.23 10.65
N ALA A 120 -8.09 5.54 10.62
CA ALA A 120 -9.03 6.56 11.05
C ALA A 120 -10.08 6.86 9.98
N ILE A 121 -9.73 6.77 8.70
CA ILE A 121 -10.61 7.21 7.61
C ILE A 121 -10.68 6.26 6.41
N LEU A 122 -9.74 5.30 6.26
CA LEU A 122 -9.72 4.36 5.14
C LEU A 122 -10.23 2.98 5.56
N SER A 123 -10.99 2.32 4.68
CA SER A 123 -11.54 0.98 4.94
C SER A 123 -10.66 -0.16 4.44
N ASN A 124 -9.75 0.10 3.50
CA ASN A 124 -8.97 -0.89 2.76
C ASN A 124 -7.72 -1.39 3.50
N TYR A 125 -7.13 -2.44 2.95
CA TYR A 125 -5.77 -2.91 3.26
C TYR A 125 -4.78 -2.48 2.17
N CYS A 126 -3.49 -2.45 2.54
CA CYS A 126 -2.38 -2.53 1.61
C CYS A 126 -1.62 -3.83 1.88
N HIS A 127 -1.44 -4.62 0.84
CA HIS A 127 -0.74 -5.90 0.86
C HIS A 127 0.72 -5.70 0.43
N PHE A 128 1.63 -6.48 0.99
CA PHE A 128 3.06 -6.40 0.67
C PHE A 128 3.53 -7.72 0.07
N VAL A 129 3.94 -7.67 -1.18
CA VAL A 129 4.42 -8.82 -1.95
C VAL A 129 5.92 -8.70 -2.12
N LEU A 130 6.67 -9.69 -1.66
CA LEU A 130 8.10 -9.83 -1.93
C LEU A 130 8.28 -10.69 -3.18
N VAL A 131 9.07 -10.19 -4.14
CA VAL A 131 9.44 -10.94 -5.36
C VAL A 131 10.97 -10.96 -5.45
N ARG A 132 11.56 -12.14 -5.47
CA ARG A 132 13.02 -12.29 -5.53
C ARG A 132 13.50 -12.60 -6.94
N ASN A 133 14.80 -12.31 -7.17
CA ASN A 133 15.50 -12.60 -8.41
C ASN A 133 14.79 -12.04 -9.65
N VAL A 134 14.24 -10.82 -9.52
CA VAL A 134 13.56 -10.18 -10.64
C VAL A 134 14.53 -9.74 -11.73
N GLU A 135 14.09 -9.82 -12.98
CA GLU A 135 14.83 -9.40 -14.17
C GLU A 135 13.95 -8.48 -15.04
N LYS A 136 14.57 -7.45 -15.62
CA LYS A 136 13.87 -6.56 -16.56
C LYS A 136 13.77 -7.23 -17.92
N THR A 137 12.61 -7.80 -18.24
CA THR A 137 12.39 -8.59 -19.46
C THR A 137 11.13 -8.18 -20.22
N SER A 138 10.35 -7.24 -19.68
CA SER A 138 9.11 -6.76 -20.30
C SER A 138 9.22 -5.28 -20.66
N ASN A 139 8.40 -4.87 -21.63
CA ASN A 139 8.16 -3.45 -21.90
C ASN A 139 7.27 -2.86 -20.82
N LEU A 140 7.40 -1.55 -20.62
CA LEU A 140 6.51 -0.77 -19.76
C LEU A 140 5.11 -0.68 -20.38
N SER A 141 4.09 -0.67 -19.55
CA SER A 141 2.69 -0.53 -19.97
C SER A 141 1.95 0.36 -18.98
N PHE A 142 2.18 1.67 -19.09
CA PHE A 142 1.57 2.67 -18.23
C PHE A 142 0.12 2.94 -18.61
N ASP A 143 -0.68 3.26 -17.61
CA ASP A 143 -1.97 3.87 -17.83
C ASP A 143 -1.83 5.30 -18.38
N GLN A 144 -2.89 5.84 -18.97
CA GLN A 144 -2.88 7.14 -19.66
C GLN A 144 -2.33 8.31 -18.82
N HIS A 145 -2.43 8.23 -17.50
CA HIS A 145 -2.04 9.30 -16.57
C HIS A 145 -0.85 8.88 -15.67
N GLU A 146 -0.19 7.78 -16.02
CA GLU A 146 0.98 7.29 -15.30
C GLU A 146 2.25 7.67 -16.04
N GLU A 147 3.15 8.32 -15.33
CA GLU A 147 4.52 8.59 -15.76
C GLU A 147 5.43 8.36 -14.54
N LEU A 148 6.28 7.36 -14.64
CA LEU A 148 7.20 7.03 -13.56
C LEU A 148 8.57 6.57 -14.08
N VAL A 149 9.58 6.73 -13.24
CA VAL A 149 10.95 6.31 -13.51
C VAL A 149 11.33 5.20 -12.55
N THR A 150 11.84 4.09 -13.09
CA THR A 150 12.35 2.97 -12.28
C THR A 150 13.77 3.26 -11.84
N GLU A 151 14.04 3.13 -10.55
CA GLU A 151 15.35 3.28 -9.91
C GLU A 151 15.70 2.01 -9.12
N LEU A 152 17.00 1.68 -9.03
CA LEU A 152 17.50 0.54 -8.27
C LEU A 152 18.35 1.02 -7.11
N TYR A 153 18.11 0.48 -5.92
CA TYR A 153 18.86 0.82 -4.72
C TYR A 153 19.31 -0.45 -3.99
N PRO A 154 20.59 -0.58 -3.66
CA PRO A 154 21.07 -1.63 -2.77
C PRO A 154 20.27 -1.65 -1.45
N ILE A 155 19.97 -2.84 -0.92
CA ILE A 155 19.18 -2.98 0.32
C ILE A 155 19.82 -2.22 1.48
N ASP A 156 21.13 -2.21 1.58
CA ASP A 156 21.89 -1.54 2.64
C ASP A 156 21.81 0.00 2.58
N GLU A 157 21.43 0.57 1.44
CA GLU A 157 21.19 2.02 1.29
C GLU A 157 19.79 2.47 1.73
N LEU A 158 18.82 1.56 1.85
CA LEU A 158 17.42 1.91 2.14
C LEU A 158 17.24 2.70 3.44
N GLN A 159 17.98 2.32 4.49
CA GLN A 159 17.94 3.07 5.75
C GLN A 159 18.41 4.52 5.55
N GLY A 160 19.44 4.73 4.74
CA GLY A 160 19.96 6.05 4.41
C GLY A 160 18.95 6.91 3.63
N LEU A 161 18.23 6.31 2.69
CA LEU A 161 17.15 6.99 1.94
C LEU A 161 16.01 7.46 2.87
N VAL A 162 15.61 6.61 3.81
CA VAL A 162 14.59 6.95 4.80
C VAL A 162 15.08 8.08 5.72
N GLN A 163 16.32 8.02 6.22
CA GLN A 163 16.90 9.03 7.09
C GLN A 163 17.07 10.39 6.40
N LYS A 164 17.33 10.40 5.11
CA LYS A 164 17.43 11.63 4.30
C LYS A 164 16.08 12.21 3.89
N GLY A 165 14.97 11.48 4.13
CA GLY A 165 13.64 11.89 3.71
C GLY A 165 13.37 11.71 2.21
N GLU A 166 14.14 10.89 1.51
CA GLU A 166 13.87 10.52 0.10
C GLU A 166 12.63 9.64 -0.02
N ILE A 167 12.40 8.79 0.97
CA ILE A 167 11.20 7.94 1.06
C ILE A 167 10.37 8.46 2.23
N THR A 168 9.27 9.15 1.89
CA THR A 168 8.35 9.77 2.87
C THR A 168 6.96 9.12 2.88
N HIS A 169 6.60 8.37 1.84
CA HIS A 169 5.31 7.72 1.72
C HIS A 169 5.13 6.66 2.81
N SER A 170 4.10 6.81 3.65
CA SER A 170 3.89 5.98 4.85
C SER A 170 3.73 4.48 4.52
N ILE A 171 3.10 4.14 3.41
CA ILE A 171 2.95 2.75 2.97
C ILE A 171 4.30 2.21 2.47
N GLY A 172 5.07 3.00 1.74
CA GLY A 172 6.43 2.65 1.32
C GLY A 172 7.36 2.39 2.49
N LEU A 173 7.31 3.25 3.52
CA LEU A 173 8.05 3.05 4.79
C LEU A 173 7.64 1.75 5.48
N ASN A 174 6.34 1.44 5.53
CA ASN A 174 5.85 0.19 6.10
C ASN A 174 6.33 -1.03 5.30
N ALA A 175 6.31 -0.95 3.97
CA ALA A 175 6.80 -1.99 3.07
C ALA A 175 8.29 -2.29 3.32
N ILE A 176 9.13 -1.26 3.37
CA ILE A 176 10.56 -1.38 3.65
C ILE A 176 10.82 -1.96 5.04
N PHE A 177 10.09 -1.50 6.07
CA PHE A 177 10.21 -2.04 7.41
C PHE A 177 9.88 -3.55 7.46
N ARG A 178 8.83 -3.97 6.75
CA ARG A 178 8.47 -5.40 6.65
C ARG A 178 9.51 -6.21 5.92
N LEU A 179 10.11 -5.66 4.85
CA LEU A 179 11.21 -6.30 4.15
C LEU A 179 12.39 -6.56 5.09
N ILE A 180 12.81 -5.53 5.84
CA ILE A 180 13.91 -5.63 6.80
C ILE A 180 13.63 -6.72 7.84
N LEU A 181 12.44 -6.72 8.45
CA LEU A 181 12.03 -7.76 9.41
C LEU A 181 12.03 -9.17 8.78
N HIS A 182 11.56 -9.30 7.54
CA HIS A 182 11.47 -10.57 6.82
C HIS A 182 12.85 -11.14 6.49
N LEU A 183 13.79 -10.27 6.15
CA LEU A 183 15.18 -10.66 5.85
C LEU A 183 16.02 -10.92 7.12
N GLY A 184 15.49 -10.64 8.30
CA GLY A 184 16.18 -10.84 9.58
C GLY A 184 17.31 -9.82 9.83
N GLN A 185 17.20 -8.63 9.27
CA GLN A 185 18.13 -7.52 9.42
C GLN A 185 17.70 -6.53 10.51
#